data_99c085567a238ef1192cbdb953d5868e
#
_entry.id   99c085567a238ef1192cbdb953d5868e
#
_cell.length_a   1.000
_cell.length_b   1.000
_cell.length_c   1.000
_cell.angle_alpha   90.00
_cell.angle_beta   90.00
_cell.angle_gamma   90.00
#
_symmetry.space_group_name_H-M   'P 1'
#
loop_
_entity.id
_entity.type
_entity.pdbx_description
1 polymer ?
#
loop_
_entity_poly.entity_id
_entity_poly.type
_entity_poly.pdbx_seq_one_letter_code
_entity_poly.pdbx_strand_id
1 'polypeptide(L)'
;MHRSIQFVGSYSGFFFNRLKLHSFISISALSRMPHSYQQFRASSIRSESNPDVTSPSSSSSSASKSPNFKSTERGRKINFCQLCGGPTKHEIPDDEGKERAICTLCGKISYENPKMVVGCLIEHDNKILLCKRKIQPSYGLWTLPAGYMELGESASEGAIRETWEEARAKVKVISPFAQLDIPLIGHTYLIFLAKLMNPHFSPGPESLECRLFALDDIPYESLSFSSMLITLKLYIEDIKVGKPKFHYGLINKRPGTGPSEIHAYTFDYHLRT
;
A
#
# COMPACT_ATOMS: atom_id res chain seq x y z
N MET A 1 -42.37 43.74 -39.29
CA MET A 1 -42.57 44.55 -38.08
C MET A 1 -41.69 44.03 -36.97
N HIS A 2 -40.57 44.72 -36.71
CA HIS A 2 -39.62 44.40 -35.66
C HIS A 2 -40.10 44.92 -34.33
N ARG A 3 -39.98 44.13 -33.27
CA ARG A 3 -39.94 44.64 -31.91
C ARG A 3 -38.78 43.99 -31.16
N SER A 4 -37.74 44.77 -30.95
CA SER A 4 -36.63 44.52 -30.05
C SER A 4 -37.11 44.74 -28.61
N ILE A 5 -36.79 43.81 -27.72
CA ILE A 5 -36.90 43.97 -26.26
C ILE A 5 -35.51 44.03 -25.69
N GLN A 6 -35.10 45.18 -25.16
CA GLN A 6 -33.90 45.40 -24.40
C GLN A 6 -34.13 44.99 -22.94
N PHE A 7 -33.28 44.14 -22.39
CA PHE A 7 -33.18 43.90 -20.96
C PHE A 7 -32.03 44.70 -20.38
N VAL A 8 -32.39 45.62 -19.48
CA VAL A 8 -31.43 46.37 -18.65
C VAL A 8 -31.10 45.52 -17.43
N GLY A 9 -29.85 45.10 -17.29
CA GLY A 9 -29.36 44.37 -16.11
C GLY A 9 -28.74 45.33 -15.10
N SER A 10 -29.31 45.36 -13.90
CA SER A 10 -28.74 46.09 -12.76
C SER A 10 -27.64 45.27 -12.11
N TYR A 11 -26.44 45.84 -12.05
CA TYR A 11 -25.35 45.34 -11.24
C TYR A 11 -25.48 45.85 -9.81
N SER A 12 -25.69 44.96 -8.85
CA SER A 12 -25.48 45.23 -7.42
C SER A 12 -24.13 44.64 -6.97
N GLY A 13 -23.21 45.56 -6.69
CA GLY A 13 -21.89 45.20 -6.15
C GLY A 13 -21.97 44.76 -4.67
N PHE A 14 -21.36 43.65 -4.37
CA PHE A 14 -21.08 43.29 -2.99
C PHE A 14 -19.59 43.60 -2.69
N PHE A 15 -19.40 44.59 -1.79
CA PHE A 15 -18.09 44.89 -1.21
C PHE A 15 -17.69 43.79 -0.22
N PHE A 16 -16.60 43.12 -0.49
CA PHE A 16 -15.93 42.29 0.50
C PHE A 16 -14.95 43.10 1.35
N ASN A 17 -15.30 43.29 2.60
CA ASN A 17 -14.43 43.88 3.62
C ASN A 17 -13.29 42.90 3.96
N ARG A 18 -12.05 43.30 3.67
CA ARG A 18 -10.83 42.64 4.15
C ARG A 18 -10.60 43.03 5.61
N LEU A 19 -10.86 42.12 6.53
CA LEU A 19 -10.32 42.19 7.89
C LEU A 19 -8.93 41.55 7.90
N LYS A 20 -7.89 42.37 8.07
CA LYS A 20 -6.54 41.97 8.42
C LYS A 20 -6.53 41.60 9.90
N LEU A 21 -6.32 40.33 10.22
CA LEU A 21 -5.86 39.94 11.57
C LEU A 21 -4.35 39.70 11.51
N HIS A 22 -3.60 40.61 12.09
CA HIS A 22 -2.23 40.42 12.51
C HIS A 22 -2.26 39.71 13.88
N SER A 23 -1.77 38.50 13.97
CA SER A 23 -1.35 37.92 15.25
C SER A 23 0.10 37.47 15.12
N PHE A 24 0.97 38.26 15.75
CA PHE A 24 2.33 37.89 16.08
C PHE A 24 2.30 36.79 17.14
N ILE A 25 2.81 35.61 16.82
CA ILE A 25 3.17 34.63 17.84
C ILE A 25 4.69 34.59 17.92
N SER A 26 5.18 35.07 19.04
CA SER A 26 6.57 35.03 19.45
C SER A 26 7.03 33.57 19.66
N ILE A 27 8.13 33.21 18.99
CA ILE A 27 8.81 31.93 19.19
C ILE A 27 9.85 32.16 20.29
N SER A 28 9.60 31.64 21.47
CA SER A 28 10.63 31.44 22.50
C SER A 28 10.23 30.31 23.45
N ALA A 29 10.68 29.10 23.15
CA ALA A 29 10.99 28.06 24.14
C ALA A 29 11.70 26.89 23.47
N LEU A 30 13.01 26.97 23.33
CA LEU A 30 13.90 25.82 23.23
C LEU A 30 13.93 25.10 24.56
N SER A 31 13.19 24.01 24.72
CA SER A 31 13.42 23.05 25.78
C SER A 31 13.96 21.75 25.20
N ARG A 32 15.15 21.41 25.72
CA ARG A 32 15.94 20.21 25.41
C ARG A 32 15.11 18.95 25.63
N MET A 33 15.01 18.10 24.61
CA MET A 33 14.61 16.70 24.78
C MET A 33 15.84 15.82 25.00
N PRO A 34 15.82 14.89 25.95
CA PRO A 34 16.93 13.96 26.15
C PRO A 34 16.87 12.83 25.10
N HIS A 35 18.02 12.59 24.48
CA HIS A 35 18.26 11.39 23.69
C HIS A 35 18.26 10.15 24.60
N SER A 36 17.32 9.26 24.40
CA SER A 36 17.47 7.86 24.81
C SER A 36 16.98 6.96 23.70
N TYR A 37 17.88 6.60 22.79
CA TYR A 37 17.72 5.46 21.92
C TYR A 37 17.95 4.20 22.75
N GLN A 38 16.91 3.51 23.16
CA GLN A 38 17.02 2.14 23.64
C GLN A 38 16.98 1.18 22.47
N GLN A 39 18.11 0.52 22.24
CA GLN A 39 18.19 -0.63 21.36
C GLN A 39 17.38 -1.79 21.96
N PHE A 40 16.29 -2.17 21.30
CA PHE A 40 15.59 -3.41 21.62
C PHE A 40 16.35 -4.59 21.08
N ARG A 41 16.97 -5.36 21.99
CA ARG A 41 17.48 -6.71 21.69
C ARG A 41 16.31 -7.67 21.64
N ALA A 42 16.17 -8.39 20.52
CA ALA A 42 15.27 -9.51 20.40
C ALA A 42 15.75 -10.64 21.31
N SER A 43 14.93 -11.02 22.27
CA SER A 43 15.13 -12.23 23.08
C SER A 43 14.50 -13.43 22.40
N SER A 44 15.32 -14.38 21.97
CA SER A 44 14.86 -15.69 21.50
C SER A 44 14.47 -16.55 22.69
N ILE A 45 13.26 -17.09 22.66
CA ILE A 45 12.80 -18.10 23.63
C ILE A 45 13.39 -19.44 23.21
N ARG A 46 14.25 -19.99 24.07
CA ARG A 46 14.73 -21.39 23.98
C ARG A 46 13.76 -22.28 24.77
N SER A 47 13.29 -23.33 24.14
CA SER A 47 12.74 -24.48 24.84
C SER A 47 13.86 -25.49 25.12
N GLU A 48 14.01 -25.83 26.39
CA GLU A 48 14.96 -26.85 26.87
C GLU A 48 14.38 -28.25 26.67
N SER A 49 15.23 -29.17 26.22
CA SER A 49 15.19 -30.58 26.65
C SER A 49 16.55 -31.22 26.39
N ASN A 50 17.21 -31.62 27.48
CA ASN A 50 18.44 -32.45 27.56
C ASN A 50 18.04 -33.92 27.80
N PRO A 51 18.97 -34.94 27.86
CA PRO A 51 20.41 -34.95 27.64
C PRO A 51 20.99 -36.18 26.89
N ASP A 52 22.35 -36.13 26.74
CA ASP A 52 23.39 -37.16 26.64
C ASP A 52 23.64 -37.89 25.31
N VAL A 53 24.87 -37.76 24.80
CA VAL A 53 26.01 -38.71 24.81
C VAL A 53 27.19 -38.21 23.92
N THR A 54 28.37 -38.05 24.57
CA THR A 54 29.77 -38.14 24.10
C THR A 54 30.30 -37.63 22.77
N SER A 55 31.39 -36.79 22.92
CA SER A 55 32.35 -36.28 21.93
C SER A 55 33.21 -37.36 21.24
N PRO A 56 34.05 -37.09 20.19
CA PRO A 56 35.00 -35.97 20.12
C PRO A 56 35.27 -35.32 18.74
N SER A 57 35.73 -34.07 18.85
CA SER A 57 36.71 -33.33 18.01
C SER A 57 36.80 -33.47 16.48
N SER A 58 36.53 -32.36 15.78
CA SER A 58 37.47 -31.72 14.85
C SER A 58 37.02 -30.34 14.41
N SER A 59 37.93 -29.41 14.45
CA SER A 59 37.87 -28.01 14.11
C SER A 59 37.62 -27.77 12.61
N SER A 60 36.62 -26.96 12.25
CA SER A 60 36.68 -26.15 11.03
C SER A 60 35.75 -24.93 11.19
N SER A 61 36.38 -23.78 11.21
CA SER A 61 35.75 -22.45 11.18
C SER A 61 35.00 -22.28 9.87
N SER A 62 33.65 -22.24 9.91
CA SER A 62 32.82 -21.80 8.80
C SER A 62 32.18 -20.47 9.17
N ALA A 63 32.69 -19.40 8.57
CA ALA A 63 32.05 -18.09 8.57
C ALA A 63 30.65 -18.21 7.98
N SER A 64 29.64 -17.80 8.76
CA SER A 64 28.26 -17.68 8.31
C SER A 64 28.17 -16.62 7.24
N LYS A 65 28.15 -17.04 5.98
CA LYS A 65 27.73 -16.17 4.86
C LYS A 65 26.24 -15.94 4.97
N SER A 66 25.86 -14.69 5.25
CA SER A 66 24.50 -14.21 5.00
C SER A 66 24.06 -14.57 3.58
N PRO A 67 22.81 -15.02 3.36
CA PRO A 67 22.33 -15.35 2.03
C PRO A 67 22.33 -14.08 1.17
N ASN A 68 23.24 -14.03 0.21
CA ASN A 68 23.27 -13.00 -0.83
C ASN A 68 22.01 -13.22 -1.68
N PHE A 69 20.97 -12.43 -1.41
CA PHE A 69 19.73 -12.39 -2.19
C PHE A 69 20.08 -11.76 -3.55
N LYS A 70 20.48 -12.59 -4.50
CA LYS A 70 20.56 -12.17 -5.90
C LYS A 70 19.13 -11.92 -6.37
N SER A 71 18.68 -10.67 -6.28
CA SER A 71 17.48 -10.21 -6.96
C SER A 71 17.69 -10.44 -8.46
N THR A 72 16.97 -11.39 -9.03
CA THR A 72 16.78 -11.49 -10.48
C THR A 72 15.78 -10.41 -10.90
N GLU A 73 16.10 -9.16 -10.58
CA GLU A 73 15.43 -7.98 -11.15
C GLU A 73 15.88 -7.86 -12.60
N ARG A 74 15.14 -8.44 -13.52
CA ARG A 74 15.05 -7.90 -14.87
C ARG A 74 14.15 -6.67 -14.84
N GLY A 75 14.55 -5.65 -14.08
CA GLY A 75 13.99 -4.31 -14.17
C GLY A 75 14.17 -3.85 -15.61
N ARG A 76 13.12 -3.30 -16.22
CA ARG A 76 13.25 -2.63 -17.52
C ARG A 76 14.24 -1.49 -17.32
N LYS A 77 15.42 -1.57 -17.95
CA LYS A 77 16.40 -0.50 -17.87
C LYS A 77 15.79 0.79 -18.40
N ILE A 78 15.90 1.86 -17.64
CA ILE A 78 15.50 3.19 -18.07
C ILE A 78 16.55 3.69 -19.06
N ASN A 79 16.21 3.75 -20.34
CA ASN A 79 17.15 4.13 -21.40
C ASN A 79 17.08 5.61 -21.75
N PHE A 80 16.02 6.31 -21.35
CA PHE A 80 15.81 7.73 -21.66
C PHE A 80 15.36 8.51 -20.43
N CYS A 81 15.87 9.72 -20.29
CA CYS A 81 15.55 10.63 -19.20
C CYS A 81 14.11 11.15 -19.33
N GLN A 82 13.32 11.01 -18.28
CA GLN A 82 11.93 11.51 -18.25
C GLN A 82 11.83 13.04 -18.25
N LEU A 83 12.93 13.76 -17.92
CA LEU A 83 12.93 15.22 -17.90
C LEU A 83 13.26 15.85 -19.27
N CYS A 84 14.30 15.35 -19.96
CA CYS A 84 14.80 15.98 -21.20
C CYS A 84 14.82 15.06 -22.42
N GLY A 85 14.38 13.78 -22.26
CA GLY A 85 14.40 12.79 -23.33
C GLY A 85 15.80 12.26 -23.71
N GLY A 86 16.87 12.76 -23.09
CA GLY A 86 18.24 12.35 -23.39
C GLY A 86 18.54 10.92 -22.98
N PRO A 87 19.55 10.25 -23.57
CA PRO A 87 19.93 8.89 -23.21
C PRO A 87 20.47 8.83 -21.78
N THR A 88 20.31 7.65 -21.15
CA THR A 88 20.83 7.40 -19.80
C THR A 88 21.98 6.41 -19.81
N LYS A 89 22.92 6.56 -18.88
CA LYS A 89 23.91 5.56 -18.49
C LYS A 89 23.51 4.96 -17.15
N HIS A 90 23.96 3.73 -16.89
CA HIS A 90 23.70 3.02 -15.64
C HIS A 90 25.00 2.93 -14.84
N GLU A 91 25.04 3.65 -13.73
CA GLU A 91 26.22 3.74 -12.85
C GLU A 91 25.74 3.82 -11.39
N ILE A 92 26.64 3.50 -10.47
CA ILE A 92 26.45 3.74 -9.04
C ILE A 92 26.89 5.17 -8.76
N PRO A 93 25.97 6.09 -8.37
CA PRO A 93 26.35 7.45 -8.01
C PRO A 93 27.29 7.46 -6.80
N ASP A 94 28.08 8.52 -6.67
CA ASP A 94 28.91 8.73 -5.48
C ASP A 94 28.01 8.72 -4.23
N ASP A 95 28.50 8.07 -3.15
CA ASP A 95 27.79 7.90 -1.88
C ASP A 95 26.52 7.03 -1.91
N GLU A 96 26.21 6.34 -3.04
CA GLU A 96 25.13 5.35 -3.12
C GLU A 96 25.66 3.92 -3.26
N GLY A 97 24.86 2.93 -2.82
CA GLY A 97 25.20 1.51 -2.97
C GLY A 97 24.45 0.81 -4.10
N LYS A 98 23.64 1.54 -4.89
CA LYS A 98 22.74 0.97 -5.91
C LYS A 98 22.95 1.64 -7.26
N GLU A 99 22.98 0.83 -8.34
CA GLU A 99 23.01 1.32 -9.71
C GLU A 99 21.77 2.15 -10.02
N ARG A 100 21.97 3.31 -10.70
CA ARG A 100 20.92 4.24 -11.12
C ARG A 100 21.05 4.58 -12.60
N ALA A 101 19.93 4.94 -13.23
CA ALA A 101 19.94 5.52 -14.55
C ALA A 101 20.25 7.02 -14.45
N ILE A 102 21.35 7.46 -14.99
CA ILE A 102 21.82 8.85 -14.98
C ILE A 102 21.77 9.40 -16.39
N CYS A 103 21.09 10.53 -16.58
CA CYS A 103 21.00 11.17 -17.88
C CYS A 103 22.37 11.73 -18.33
N THR A 104 22.81 11.40 -19.54
CA THR A 104 24.08 11.86 -20.08
C THR A 104 24.05 13.33 -20.55
N LEU A 105 22.84 13.90 -20.74
CA LEU A 105 22.68 15.30 -21.17
C LEU A 105 22.47 16.28 -20.02
N CYS A 106 21.51 15.98 -19.11
CA CYS A 106 21.15 16.91 -18.04
C CYS A 106 21.58 16.45 -16.63
N GLY A 107 22.25 15.30 -16.51
CA GLY A 107 22.74 14.78 -15.24
C GLY A 107 21.66 14.25 -14.27
N LYS A 108 20.36 14.29 -14.64
CA LYS A 108 19.28 13.82 -13.75
C LYS A 108 19.44 12.35 -13.43
N ILE A 109 19.43 12.01 -12.14
CA ILE A 109 19.39 10.64 -11.62
C ILE A 109 17.93 10.21 -11.53
N SER A 110 17.60 9.03 -12.05
CA SER A 110 16.27 8.42 -11.96
C SER A 110 16.22 7.45 -10.80
N TYR A 111 15.32 7.71 -9.86
CA TYR A 111 15.05 6.82 -8.73
C TYR A 111 13.80 5.99 -9.00
N GLU A 112 13.91 4.68 -8.81
CA GLU A 112 12.78 3.77 -8.87
C GLU A 112 12.36 3.44 -7.43
N ASN A 113 11.12 3.77 -7.11
CA ASN A 113 10.54 3.56 -5.79
C ASN A 113 9.44 2.49 -5.87
N PRO A 114 9.15 1.76 -4.78
CA PRO A 114 7.99 0.90 -4.71
C PRO A 114 6.71 1.66 -5.06
N LYS A 115 5.81 1.02 -5.81
CA LYS A 115 4.48 1.57 -6.06
C LYS A 115 3.59 1.34 -4.85
N MET A 116 2.88 2.39 -4.45
CA MET A 116 1.88 2.28 -3.41
C MET A 116 0.54 1.90 -4.04
N VAL A 117 -0.05 0.83 -3.52
CA VAL A 117 -1.42 0.39 -3.82
C VAL A 117 -2.28 0.73 -2.61
N VAL A 118 -3.37 1.43 -2.82
CA VAL A 118 -4.30 1.86 -1.77
C VAL A 118 -5.68 1.27 -2.00
N GLY A 119 -6.37 0.89 -0.94
CA GLY A 119 -7.69 0.27 -1.07
C GLY A 119 -8.45 0.20 0.23
N CYS A 120 -9.70 -0.27 0.14
CA CYS A 120 -10.61 -0.37 1.26
C CYS A 120 -11.04 -1.81 1.53
N LEU A 121 -10.95 -2.24 2.77
CA LEU A 121 -11.73 -3.32 3.33
C LEU A 121 -13.05 -2.73 3.82
N ILE A 122 -14.12 -2.97 3.07
CA ILE A 122 -15.42 -2.32 3.28
C ILE A 122 -16.35 -3.28 4.00
N GLU A 123 -16.68 -2.94 5.24
CA GLU A 123 -17.63 -3.70 6.06
C GLU A 123 -19.01 -3.05 6.00
N HIS A 124 -20.03 -3.88 5.83
CA HIS A 124 -21.45 -3.51 5.91
C HIS A 124 -22.27 -4.68 6.42
N ASP A 125 -22.95 -4.51 7.54
CA ASP A 125 -23.81 -5.53 8.18
C ASP A 125 -23.11 -6.89 8.33
N ASN A 126 -21.90 -6.90 8.88
CA ASN A 126 -21.04 -8.09 9.06
C ASN A 126 -20.69 -8.81 7.76
N LYS A 127 -20.75 -8.11 6.64
CA LYS A 127 -20.33 -8.60 5.32
C LYS A 127 -19.23 -7.73 4.75
N ILE A 128 -18.44 -8.29 3.85
CA ILE A 128 -17.35 -7.58 3.16
C ILE A 128 -17.70 -7.42 1.69
N LEU A 129 -17.54 -6.21 1.18
CA LEU A 129 -17.69 -5.92 -0.25
C LEU A 129 -16.45 -6.38 -1.00
N LEU A 130 -16.64 -7.27 -1.98
CA LEU A 130 -15.62 -7.68 -2.93
C LEU A 130 -16.06 -7.34 -4.36
N CYS A 131 -15.07 -7.05 -5.21
CA CYS A 131 -15.21 -6.80 -6.64
C CYS A 131 -14.60 -7.96 -7.43
N LYS A 132 -15.27 -8.42 -8.46
CA LYS A 132 -14.78 -9.45 -9.38
C LYS A 132 -14.07 -8.77 -10.55
N ARG A 133 -12.79 -9.02 -10.71
CA ARG A 133 -11.93 -8.33 -11.68
C ARG A 133 -12.36 -8.56 -13.15
N LYS A 134 -12.40 -7.48 -13.92
CA LYS A 134 -12.64 -7.50 -15.38
C LYS A 134 -11.36 -7.32 -16.20
N ILE A 135 -10.22 -7.09 -15.53
CA ILE A 135 -8.92 -6.78 -16.15
C ILE A 135 -7.84 -7.78 -15.72
N GLN A 136 -6.80 -7.89 -16.53
CA GLN A 136 -5.59 -8.63 -16.17
C GLN A 136 -4.69 -7.81 -15.22
N PRO A 137 -3.88 -8.46 -14.38
CA PRO A 137 -3.86 -9.89 -14.08
C PRO A 137 -5.09 -10.34 -13.25
N SER A 138 -5.30 -11.66 -13.16
CA SER A 138 -6.33 -12.25 -12.29
C SER A 138 -7.77 -11.93 -12.72
N TYR A 139 -8.04 -11.89 -14.04
CA TYR A 139 -9.39 -11.74 -14.58
C TYR A 139 -10.36 -12.78 -14.00
N GLY A 140 -11.55 -12.34 -13.60
CA GLY A 140 -12.60 -13.20 -13.05
C GLY A 140 -12.42 -13.59 -11.60
N LEU A 141 -11.34 -13.15 -10.91
CA LEU A 141 -11.10 -13.40 -9.49
C LEU A 141 -11.57 -12.22 -8.62
N TRP A 142 -11.83 -12.52 -7.35
CA TRP A 142 -12.33 -11.56 -6.38
C TRP A 142 -11.20 -10.78 -5.70
N THR A 143 -11.45 -9.51 -5.44
CA THR A 143 -10.52 -8.60 -4.77
C THR A 143 -11.26 -7.60 -3.87
N LEU A 144 -10.54 -7.00 -2.93
CA LEU A 144 -10.96 -5.73 -2.35
C LEU A 144 -10.78 -4.63 -3.40
N PRO A 145 -11.61 -3.59 -3.44
CA PRO A 145 -11.38 -2.44 -4.32
C PRO A 145 -10.06 -1.76 -3.92
N ALA A 146 -9.11 -1.73 -4.85
CA ALA A 146 -7.78 -1.21 -4.63
C ALA A 146 -6.99 -1.03 -5.93
N GLY A 147 -6.26 0.08 -6.04
CA GLY A 147 -5.38 0.38 -7.17
C GLY A 147 -4.21 1.28 -6.80
N TYR A 148 -3.52 1.79 -7.79
CA TYR A 148 -2.34 2.63 -7.56
C TYR A 148 -2.74 4.02 -7.03
N MET A 149 -2.03 4.46 -6.00
CA MET A 149 -2.11 5.83 -5.51
C MET A 149 -1.59 6.80 -6.58
N GLU A 150 -2.29 7.91 -6.79
CA GLU A 150 -1.94 8.95 -7.75
C GLU A 150 -1.23 10.14 -7.09
N LEU A 151 -0.55 10.94 -7.92
CA LEU A 151 0.09 12.16 -7.44
C LEU A 151 -0.97 13.19 -7.07
N GLY A 152 -0.80 13.84 -5.91
CA GLY A 152 -1.68 14.90 -5.45
C GLY A 152 -2.83 14.44 -4.55
N GLU A 153 -2.97 13.14 -4.29
CA GLU A 153 -3.95 12.60 -3.35
C GLU A 153 -3.26 11.99 -2.12
N SER A 154 -3.94 11.97 -1.01
CA SER A 154 -3.56 11.17 0.15
C SER A 154 -3.94 9.70 -0.05
N ALA A 155 -3.30 8.80 0.69
CA ALA A 155 -3.60 7.37 0.58
C ALA A 155 -5.07 7.02 0.88
N SER A 156 -5.72 7.75 1.79
CA SER A 156 -7.15 7.56 2.07
C SER A 156 -8.05 8.10 0.96
N GLU A 157 -7.69 9.22 0.34
CA GLU A 157 -8.41 9.74 -0.83
C GLU A 157 -8.29 8.79 -2.02
N GLY A 158 -7.09 8.26 -2.29
CA GLY A 158 -6.88 7.24 -3.32
C GLY A 158 -7.69 5.98 -3.06
N ALA A 159 -7.75 5.48 -1.84
CA ALA A 159 -8.57 4.31 -1.49
C ALA A 159 -10.07 4.56 -1.69
N ILE A 160 -10.56 5.77 -1.40
CA ILE A 160 -11.96 6.18 -1.67
C ILE A 160 -12.20 6.26 -3.19
N ARG A 161 -11.28 6.86 -3.94
CA ARG A 161 -11.36 6.96 -5.41
C ARG A 161 -11.42 5.58 -6.06
N GLU A 162 -10.49 4.68 -5.72
CA GLU A 162 -10.45 3.30 -6.22
C GLU A 162 -11.75 2.55 -5.89
N THR A 163 -12.27 2.72 -4.67
CA THR A 163 -13.57 2.14 -4.28
C THR A 163 -14.71 2.65 -5.15
N TRP A 164 -14.72 3.95 -5.48
CA TRP A 164 -15.70 4.51 -6.39
C TRP A 164 -15.53 4.00 -7.82
N GLU A 165 -14.30 3.91 -8.31
CA GLU A 165 -13.99 3.46 -9.67
C GLU A 165 -14.37 2.00 -9.89
N GLU A 166 -14.04 1.11 -8.95
CA GLU A 166 -14.28 -0.32 -9.08
C GLU A 166 -15.67 -0.78 -8.62
N ALA A 167 -16.25 -0.14 -7.61
CA ALA A 167 -17.51 -0.58 -6.99
C ALA A 167 -18.65 0.45 -7.04
N ARG A 168 -18.42 1.69 -7.53
CA ARG A 168 -19.40 2.80 -7.45
C ARG A 168 -19.96 2.99 -6.03
N ALA A 169 -19.22 2.55 -5.03
CA ALA A 169 -19.59 2.62 -3.64
C ALA A 169 -19.09 3.92 -2.98
N LYS A 170 -19.96 4.59 -2.22
CA LYS A 170 -19.55 5.70 -1.35
C LYS A 170 -19.20 5.17 0.02
N VAL A 171 -17.98 5.42 0.45
CA VAL A 171 -17.44 4.89 1.71
C VAL A 171 -16.92 6.00 2.62
N LYS A 172 -16.96 5.73 3.92
CA LYS A 172 -16.26 6.49 4.96
C LYS A 172 -15.11 5.64 5.46
N VAL A 173 -13.87 6.11 5.26
CA VAL A 173 -12.67 5.52 5.87
C VAL A 173 -12.74 5.70 7.39
N ILE A 174 -12.45 4.64 8.12
CA ILE A 174 -12.47 4.60 9.59
C ILE A 174 -11.05 4.69 10.14
N SER A 175 -10.14 3.83 9.64
CA SER A 175 -8.75 3.77 10.09
C SER A 175 -7.88 3.04 9.05
N PRO A 176 -6.55 3.22 9.06
CA PRO A 176 -5.65 2.25 8.46
C PRO A 176 -5.89 0.87 9.08
N PHE A 177 -5.81 -0.17 8.26
CA PHE A 177 -6.00 -1.55 8.71
C PHE A 177 -4.74 -2.40 8.49
N ALA A 178 -4.17 -2.37 7.28
CA ALA A 178 -2.98 -3.16 6.99
C ALA A 178 -2.02 -2.42 6.05
N GLN A 179 -0.73 -2.48 6.36
CA GLN A 179 0.35 -2.18 5.43
C GLN A 179 1.12 -3.46 5.14
N LEU A 180 1.14 -3.88 3.87
CA LEU A 180 1.74 -5.13 3.41
C LEU A 180 2.77 -4.82 2.33
N ASP A 181 4.04 -5.04 2.64
CA ASP A 181 5.13 -4.85 1.70
C ASP A 181 5.40 -6.12 0.90
N ILE A 182 5.57 -5.99 -0.42
CA ILE A 182 5.89 -7.07 -1.34
C ILE A 182 7.13 -6.68 -2.15
N PRO A 183 8.35 -6.80 -1.58
CA PRO A 183 9.58 -6.30 -2.19
C PRO A 183 9.88 -6.93 -3.55
N LEU A 184 9.52 -8.21 -3.75
CA LEU A 184 9.77 -8.93 -5.00
C LEU A 184 9.17 -8.25 -6.23
N ILE A 185 8.02 -7.59 -6.06
CA ILE A 185 7.33 -6.88 -7.14
C ILE A 185 7.37 -5.35 -6.96
N GLY A 186 8.07 -4.87 -5.93
CA GLY A 186 8.18 -3.45 -5.63
C GLY A 186 6.85 -2.77 -5.32
N HIS A 187 5.98 -3.44 -4.54
CA HIS A 187 4.68 -2.88 -4.12
C HIS A 187 4.58 -2.77 -2.60
N THR A 188 3.92 -1.70 -2.15
CA THR A 188 3.43 -1.55 -0.78
C THR A 188 1.92 -1.36 -0.84
N TYR A 189 1.17 -2.24 -0.19
CA TYR A 189 -0.29 -2.12 -0.06
C TYR A 189 -0.63 -1.42 1.25
N LEU A 190 -1.46 -0.39 1.18
CA LEU A 190 -2.06 0.25 2.35
C LEU A 190 -3.58 0.12 2.27
N ILE A 191 -4.14 -0.75 3.10
CA ILE A 191 -5.57 -1.04 3.14
C ILE A 191 -6.20 -0.34 4.33
N PHE A 192 -7.29 0.36 4.07
CA PHE A 192 -8.09 1.04 5.08
C PHE A 192 -9.34 0.24 5.41
N LEU A 193 -9.70 0.22 6.69
CA LEU A 193 -11.02 -0.19 7.12
C LEU A 193 -12.01 0.92 6.75
N ALA A 194 -13.10 0.57 6.10
CA ALA A 194 -14.12 1.51 5.67
C ALA A 194 -15.55 0.95 5.86
N LYS A 195 -16.52 1.86 5.89
CA LYS A 195 -17.95 1.50 5.93
C LYS A 195 -18.68 2.12 4.75
N LEU A 196 -19.66 1.42 4.20
CA LEU A 196 -20.58 2.00 3.23
C LEU A 196 -21.35 3.18 3.87
N MET A 197 -21.42 4.29 3.15
CA MET A 197 -22.25 5.44 3.57
C MET A 197 -23.74 5.22 3.24
N ASN A 198 -24.01 4.40 2.23
CA ASN A 198 -25.32 3.92 1.83
C ASN A 198 -25.17 2.51 1.22
N PRO A 199 -26.25 1.69 1.17
CA PRO A 199 -26.16 0.32 0.67
C PRO A 199 -26.11 0.22 -0.88
N HIS A 200 -25.79 1.30 -1.58
CA HIS A 200 -25.74 1.31 -3.03
C HIS A 200 -24.31 1.13 -3.51
N PHE A 201 -24.10 0.13 -4.34
CA PHE A 201 -22.88 -0.14 -5.08
C PHE A 201 -23.21 -0.88 -6.38
N SER A 202 -22.34 -0.80 -7.36
CA SER A 202 -22.46 -1.49 -8.65
C SER A 202 -21.08 -1.64 -9.27
N PRO A 203 -20.88 -2.62 -10.17
CA PRO A 203 -19.60 -2.78 -10.85
C PRO A 203 -19.19 -1.52 -11.61
N GLY A 204 -17.96 -1.10 -11.42
CA GLY A 204 -17.30 -0.09 -12.23
C GLY A 204 -16.73 -0.67 -13.51
N PRO A 205 -16.00 0.14 -14.32
CA PRO A 205 -15.46 -0.30 -15.63
C PRO A 205 -14.51 -1.50 -15.53
N GLU A 206 -13.77 -1.63 -14.43
CA GLU A 206 -12.78 -2.67 -14.18
C GLU A 206 -13.33 -3.87 -13.40
N SER A 207 -14.64 -3.87 -13.08
CA SER A 207 -15.32 -4.93 -12.34
C SER A 207 -16.39 -5.64 -13.18
N LEU A 208 -16.46 -6.96 -13.08
CA LEU A 208 -17.54 -7.78 -13.65
C LEU A 208 -18.76 -7.79 -12.73
N GLU A 209 -18.52 -7.84 -11.43
CA GLU A 209 -19.51 -8.01 -10.38
C GLU A 209 -18.98 -7.38 -9.08
N CYS A 210 -19.87 -6.82 -8.26
CA CYS A 210 -19.57 -6.45 -6.89
C CYS A 210 -20.61 -7.13 -5.99
N ARG A 211 -20.16 -7.70 -4.85
CA ARG A 211 -21.05 -8.43 -3.94
C ARG A 211 -20.58 -8.35 -2.49
N LEU A 212 -21.54 -8.30 -1.57
CA LEU A 212 -21.32 -8.43 -0.14
C LEU A 212 -21.29 -9.93 0.23
N PHE A 213 -20.17 -10.36 0.81
CA PHE A 213 -19.99 -11.73 1.32
C PHE A 213 -20.07 -11.75 2.83
N ALA A 214 -20.82 -12.68 3.40
CA ALA A 214 -20.67 -12.99 4.82
C ALA A 214 -19.25 -13.49 5.09
N LEU A 215 -18.76 -13.34 6.33
CA LEU A 215 -17.38 -13.68 6.64
C LEU A 215 -17.04 -15.15 6.38
N ASP A 216 -18.03 -16.04 6.58
CA ASP A 216 -17.87 -17.47 6.33
C ASP A 216 -18.02 -17.87 4.84
N ASP A 217 -18.58 -16.97 4.01
CA ASP A 217 -18.84 -17.20 2.58
C ASP A 217 -17.77 -16.57 1.67
N ILE A 218 -16.70 -16.01 2.23
CA ILE A 218 -15.62 -15.39 1.44
C ILE A 218 -14.97 -16.43 0.54
N PRO A 219 -14.90 -16.18 -0.78
CA PRO A 219 -14.42 -17.15 -1.77
C PRO A 219 -12.88 -17.24 -1.80
N TYR A 220 -12.26 -17.79 -0.77
CA TYR A 220 -10.80 -17.82 -0.58
C TYR A 220 -10.04 -18.44 -1.75
N GLU A 221 -10.60 -19.48 -2.38
CA GLU A 221 -9.97 -20.17 -3.54
C GLU A 221 -10.05 -19.36 -4.84
N SER A 222 -10.86 -18.30 -4.85
CA SER A 222 -11.08 -17.44 -6.01
C SER A 222 -10.62 -15.99 -5.76
N LEU A 223 -9.76 -15.75 -4.78
CA LEU A 223 -9.16 -14.44 -4.55
C LEU A 223 -8.02 -14.17 -5.55
N SER A 224 -7.81 -12.90 -5.88
CA SER A 224 -6.87 -12.48 -6.92
C SER A 224 -5.42 -12.45 -6.48
N PHE A 225 -5.14 -12.09 -5.21
CA PHE A 225 -3.80 -11.80 -4.73
C PHE A 225 -3.59 -12.28 -3.29
N SER A 226 -2.35 -12.66 -2.97
CA SER A 226 -1.97 -13.04 -1.59
C SER A 226 -2.17 -11.92 -0.58
N SER A 227 -1.99 -10.66 -0.98
CA SER A 227 -2.28 -9.50 -0.13
C SER A 227 -3.74 -9.44 0.29
N MET A 228 -4.68 -9.75 -0.61
CA MET A 228 -6.11 -9.81 -0.29
C MET A 228 -6.44 -10.96 0.64
N LEU A 229 -5.85 -12.13 0.38
CA LEU A 229 -6.00 -13.31 1.23
C LEU A 229 -5.54 -13.03 2.68
N ILE A 230 -4.35 -12.42 2.83
CA ILE A 230 -3.80 -12.06 4.14
C ILE A 230 -4.71 -11.03 4.82
N THR A 231 -5.06 -9.94 4.12
CA THR A 231 -5.90 -8.88 4.67
C THR A 231 -7.22 -9.42 5.23
N LEU A 232 -7.91 -10.29 4.46
CA LEU A 232 -9.18 -10.87 4.89
C LEU A 232 -9.02 -11.82 6.08
N LYS A 233 -7.96 -12.64 6.12
CA LYS A 233 -7.67 -13.51 7.25
C LYS A 233 -7.39 -12.71 8.52
N LEU A 234 -6.55 -11.69 8.45
CA LEU A 234 -6.25 -10.82 9.60
C LEU A 234 -7.51 -10.12 10.11
N TYR A 235 -8.38 -9.66 9.21
CA TYR A 235 -9.64 -9.04 9.61
C TYR A 235 -10.55 -10.01 10.37
N ILE A 236 -10.73 -11.24 9.86
CA ILE A 236 -11.56 -12.25 10.53
C ILE A 236 -10.99 -12.66 11.90
N GLU A 237 -9.65 -12.78 11.99
CA GLU A 237 -9.00 -13.05 13.27
C GLU A 237 -9.25 -11.93 14.29
N ASP A 238 -9.17 -10.67 13.85
CA ASP A 238 -9.43 -9.52 14.71
C ASP A 238 -10.88 -9.46 15.19
N ILE A 239 -11.84 -9.68 14.29
CA ILE A 239 -13.27 -9.68 14.65
C ILE A 239 -13.57 -10.77 15.66
N LYS A 240 -12.97 -11.96 15.56
CA LYS A 240 -13.14 -13.05 16.53
C LYS A 240 -12.61 -12.69 17.93
N VAL A 241 -11.60 -11.84 18.03
CA VAL A 241 -11.02 -11.41 19.32
C VAL A 241 -11.53 -10.04 19.80
N GLY A 242 -12.41 -9.38 19.04
CA GLY A 242 -13.13 -8.19 19.48
C GLY A 242 -13.15 -7.02 18.52
N LYS A 243 -12.03 -6.52 18.01
CA LYS A 243 -11.97 -5.33 17.13
C LYS A 243 -10.80 -5.36 16.18
N PRO A 244 -10.92 -4.75 14.98
CA PRO A 244 -9.82 -4.57 14.06
C PRO A 244 -8.66 -3.79 14.68
N LYS A 245 -7.44 -4.20 14.34
CA LYS A 245 -6.18 -3.57 14.71
C LYS A 245 -5.41 -3.19 13.45
N PHE A 246 -4.36 -2.41 13.60
CA PHE A 246 -3.45 -2.15 12.49
C PHE A 246 -2.41 -3.28 12.40
N HIS A 247 -2.17 -3.75 11.18
CA HIS A 247 -1.21 -4.80 10.86
C HIS A 247 -0.14 -4.27 9.90
N TYR A 248 1.11 -4.60 10.20
CA TYR A 248 2.22 -4.43 9.27
C TYR A 248 2.86 -5.79 9.00
N GLY A 249 3.25 -6.07 7.77
CA GLY A 249 3.96 -7.31 7.47
C GLY A 249 4.55 -7.37 6.07
N LEU A 250 5.45 -8.33 5.90
CA LEU A 250 6.18 -8.58 4.68
C LEU A 250 5.66 -9.84 4.00
N ILE A 251 5.26 -9.74 2.74
CA ILE A 251 4.84 -10.86 1.92
C ILE A 251 5.98 -11.27 1.00
N ASN A 252 6.54 -12.46 1.23
CA ASN A 252 7.54 -13.05 0.36
C ASN A 252 6.93 -14.22 -0.41
N LYS A 253 6.90 -14.11 -1.74
CA LYS A 253 6.51 -15.24 -2.59
C LYS A 253 7.60 -16.30 -2.61
N ARG A 254 7.20 -17.56 -2.62
CA ARG A 254 8.15 -18.68 -2.78
C ARG A 254 8.77 -18.63 -4.19
N PRO A 255 10.07 -18.83 -4.33
CA PRO A 255 10.73 -18.89 -5.62
C PRO A 255 10.09 -19.91 -6.57
N GLY A 256 9.95 -19.56 -7.84
CA GLY A 256 9.38 -20.44 -8.87
C GLY A 256 7.86 -20.50 -8.94
N THR A 257 7.16 -19.75 -8.08
CA THR A 257 5.69 -19.72 -8.08
C THR A 257 5.14 -18.60 -8.97
N GLY A 258 4.04 -18.90 -9.69
CA GLY A 258 3.36 -17.95 -10.57
C GLY A 258 2.53 -16.90 -9.82
N PRO A 259 2.10 -15.82 -10.50
CA PRO A 259 1.24 -14.79 -9.89
C PRO A 259 -0.10 -15.33 -9.36
N SER A 260 -0.64 -16.37 -9.98
CA SER A 260 -1.90 -17.03 -9.62
C SER A 260 -1.82 -17.93 -8.39
N GLU A 261 -0.62 -18.28 -7.94
CA GLU A 261 -0.43 -19.13 -6.75
C GLU A 261 -0.46 -18.27 -5.49
N ILE A 262 -1.65 -17.80 -5.13
CA ILE A 262 -1.85 -16.87 -4.03
C ILE A 262 -1.53 -17.43 -2.64
N HIS A 263 -1.46 -18.77 -2.49
CA HIS A 263 -1.09 -19.45 -1.25
C HIS A 263 0.41 -19.72 -1.12
N ALA A 264 1.19 -19.51 -2.20
CA ALA A 264 2.63 -19.76 -2.22
C ALA A 264 3.43 -18.54 -1.73
N TYR A 265 3.27 -18.20 -0.46
CA TYR A 265 3.97 -17.08 0.18
C TYR A 265 4.35 -17.41 1.62
N THR A 266 5.26 -16.62 2.20
CA THR A 266 5.46 -16.47 3.64
C THR A 266 5.00 -15.07 4.06
N PHE A 267 4.47 -14.96 5.28
CA PHE A 267 4.10 -13.69 5.90
C PHE A 267 5.01 -13.44 7.08
N ASP A 268 5.97 -12.53 6.90
CA ASP A 268 7.07 -12.32 7.83
C ASP A 268 6.96 -10.95 8.51
N TYR A 269 7.68 -10.76 9.62
CA TYR A 269 7.73 -9.50 10.38
C TYR A 269 6.36 -8.92 10.72
N HIS A 270 5.39 -9.80 11.03
CA HIS A 270 4.04 -9.37 11.37
C HIS A 270 4.01 -8.61 12.70
N LEU A 271 3.64 -7.33 12.63
CA LEU A 271 3.38 -6.47 13.78
C LEU A 271 1.88 -6.18 13.85
N ARG A 272 1.34 -6.15 15.06
CA ARG A 272 -0.07 -5.89 15.33
C ARG A 272 -0.18 -4.87 16.46
N THR A 273 -0.89 -3.75 16.24
CA THR A 273 -1.06 -2.66 17.22
C THR A 273 -2.51 -2.34 17.50
#